data_c8e891adf920e5ba4246b8b3f55ea755
#
_entry.id   c8e891adf920e5ba4246b8b3f55ea755
#
_cell.length_a   1.000
_cell.length_b   1.000
_cell.length_c   1.000
_cell.angle_alpha   90.00
_cell.angle_beta   90.00
_cell.angle_gamma   90.00
#
_symmetry.space_group_name_H-M   'P 1'
#
loop_
_entity.id
_entity.type
_entity.pdbx_description
1 polymer ?
#
loop_
_entity_poly.entity_id
_entity_poly.type
_entity_poly.pdbx_seq_one_letter_code
_entity_poly.pdbx_strand_id
1 'polypeptide(L)'
;MSAPFFFKRSGGLTLREIATLVGGEPRDGADLERRISGIGPLDRAGPNDISFLDGAKYVQQAATTVAGACLTTPRFVDALPGQVSVLTVREPYRAFVEVARTLFPDSLRPSSLFEASGAAAGAHHPGAHVHPSARLENGVTVDPGAVIGAGAEIGSGTVIGAGAAIGVKVRIGRDCAIGANATIMHALIGDRVIIHPGCAIGQDGFGYVRGPRGAHKVPQVGRVIIQDDVEIGANSAVDRGAIRDTVIGEGSKIDNMVQIAHNVSIGRHCLFAGQSGISGSTMVEDGVIMGGQAGVADHLTVGAGAMIGAKAGVFTDVLPGARWSGYPARSGKQWLREVVTLERLARESRGGRAQDDE
;
A
#
# COMPACT_ATOMS: atom_id res chain seq x y z
N MET A 1 13.55 31.07 -4.60
CA MET A 1 12.14 30.62 -4.55
C MET A 1 12.04 29.56 -3.46
N SER A 2 11.13 29.72 -2.49
CA SER A 2 10.84 28.66 -1.51
C SER A 2 10.30 27.43 -2.22
N ALA A 3 10.71 26.23 -1.79
CA ALA A 3 10.17 24.98 -2.35
C ALA A 3 8.63 24.94 -2.19
N PRO A 4 7.86 24.52 -3.20
CA PRO A 4 6.43 24.43 -3.10
C PRO A 4 6.04 23.36 -2.07
N PHE A 5 5.02 23.64 -1.30
CA PHE A 5 4.41 22.66 -0.40
C PHE A 5 3.11 22.16 -1.04
N PHE A 6 3.02 20.86 -1.29
CA PHE A 6 1.95 20.27 -2.10
C PHE A 6 0.67 19.93 -1.33
N PHE A 7 0.70 19.96 0.00
CA PHE A 7 -0.46 19.61 0.82
C PHE A 7 -0.99 20.84 1.58
N LYS A 8 -2.29 20.95 1.71
CA LYS A 8 -2.88 21.98 2.57
C LYS A 8 -2.49 21.70 4.02
N ARG A 9 -1.94 22.69 4.68
CA ARG A 9 -1.70 22.62 6.12
C ARG A 9 -3.02 22.90 6.84
N SER A 10 -3.35 22.10 7.83
CA SER A 10 -4.40 22.43 8.78
C SER A 10 -4.01 23.71 9.54
N GLY A 11 -4.94 24.32 10.28
CA GLY A 11 -4.64 25.47 11.16
C GLY A 11 -3.60 25.18 12.26
N GLY A 12 -3.04 23.98 12.29
CA GLY A 12 -2.13 23.48 13.32
C GLY A 12 -2.85 23.04 14.59
N LEU A 13 -2.14 22.31 15.43
CA LEU A 13 -2.60 21.85 16.75
C LEU A 13 -1.72 22.45 17.84
N THR A 14 -2.30 22.80 18.97
CA THR A 14 -1.51 23.10 20.19
C THR A 14 -0.87 21.82 20.72
N LEU A 15 0.23 21.93 21.45
CA LEU A 15 0.85 20.78 22.07
C LEU A 15 -0.10 20.07 23.05
N ARG A 16 -1.00 20.81 23.70
CA ARG A 16 -2.08 20.29 24.56
C ARG A 16 -3.04 19.39 23.77
N GLU A 17 -3.49 19.84 22.59
CA GLU A 17 -4.35 19.05 21.71
C GLU A 17 -3.63 17.78 21.23
N ILE A 18 -2.34 17.89 20.91
CA ILE A 18 -1.50 16.74 20.50
C ILE A 18 -1.36 15.77 21.69
N ALA A 19 -1.07 16.25 22.89
CA ALA A 19 -0.96 15.41 24.07
C ALA A 19 -2.24 14.60 24.32
N THR A 20 -3.40 15.26 24.17
CA THR A 20 -4.72 14.60 24.28
C THR A 20 -4.92 13.55 23.18
N LEU A 21 -4.58 13.89 21.92
CA LEU A 21 -4.75 13.01 20.76
C LEU A 21 -3.97 11.69 20.91
N VAL A 22 -2.72 11.79 21.38
CA VAL A 22 -1.81 10.62 21.43
C VAL A 22 -1.66 10.01 22.84
N GLY A 23 -2.36 10.54 23.84
CA GLY A 23 -2.21 10.13 25.24
C GLY A 23 -0.79 10.39 25.77
N GLY A 24 -0.18 11.51 25.35
CA GLY A 24 1.20 11.86 25.70
C GLY A 24 1.30 12.68 26.99
N GLU A 25 2.33 12.42 27.79
CA GLU A 25 2.64 13.18 29.02
C GLU A 25 3.70 14.25 28.71
N PRO A 26 3.42 15.53 29.00
CA PRO A 26 4.38 16.59 28.75
C PRO A 26 5.55 16.55 29.74
N ARG A 27 6.77 16.83 29.26
CA ARG A 27 7.92 17.11 30.11
C ARG A 27 7.68 18.39 30.92
N ASP A 28 8.19 18.48 32.15
CA ASP A 28 8.13 19.68 32.97
C ASP A 28 8.67 20.88 32.20
N GLY A 29 7.89 21.98 32.21
CA GLY A 29 8.21 23.20 31.50
C GLY A 29 7.89 23.18 29.98
N ALA A 30 7.24 22.15 29.46
CA ALA A 30 6.79 22.13 28.06
C ALA A 30 5.73 23.24 27.83
N ASP A 31 5.88 24.00 26.76
CA ASP A 31 4.91 25.01 26.32
C ASP A 31 3.71 24.31 25.65
N LEU A 32 2.64 24.10 26.42
CA LEU A 32 1.43 23.43 25.96
C LEU A 32 0.60 24.24 24.96
N GLU A 33 0.78 25.53 24.91
CA GLU A 33 0.09 26.43 23.98
C GLU A 33 0.86 26.59 22.64
N ARG A 34 2.07 26.06 22.58
CA ARG A 34 2.85 26.05 21.34
C ARG A 34 2.05 25.40 20.22
N ARG A 35 1.92 26.12 19.12
CA ARG A 35 1.19 25.63 17.94
C ARG A 35 2.14 24.92 16.98
N ILE A 36 1.80 23.69 16.66
CA ILE A 36 2.50 22.83 15.70
C ILE A 36 1.68 22.79 14.43
N SER A 37 2.28 23.12 13.30
CA SER A 37 1.63 23.15 11.98
C SER A 37 2.36 22.32 10.92
N GLY A 38 3.45 21.65 11.29
CA GLY A 38 4.25 20.84 10.39
C GLY A 38 4.83 19.61 11.08
N ILE A 39 5.43 18.75 10.26
CA ILE A 39 6.16 17.55 10.67
C ILE A 39 7.54 17.58 10.02
N GLY A 40 8.55 17.05 10.68
CA GLY A 40 9.88 16.98 10.10
C GLY A 40 10.77 15.94 10.78
N PRO A 41 11.81 15.44 10.09
CA PRO A 41 12.83 14.64 10.72
C PRO A 41 13.66 15.47 11.70
N LEU A 42 14.26 14.83 12.71
CA LEU A 42 14.98 15.50 13.80
C LEU A 42 16.04 16.51 13.33
N ASP A 43 16.71 16.23 12.23
CA ASP A 43 17.78 17.06 11.66
C ASP A 43 17.31 18.26 10.83
N ARG A 44 16.00 18.35 10.52
CA ARG A 44 15.45 19.38 9.63
C ARG A 44 14.17 20.03 10.16
N ALA A 45 13.59 19.48 11.21
CA ALA A 45 12.37 20.02 11.81
C ALA A 45 12.61 21.44 12.35
N GLY A 46 11.71 22.36 12.02
CA GLY A 46 11.76 23.75 12.48
C GLY A 46 10.93 23.99 13.74
N PRO A 47 10.86 25.25 14.22
CA PRO A 47 10.19 25.61 15.49
C PRO A 47 8.68 25.32 15.52
N ASN A 48 8.04 25.17 14.35
CA ASN A 48 6.61 24.86 14.23
C ASN A 48 6.35 23.41 13.82
N ASP A 49 7.40 22.57 13.79
CA ASP A 49 7.28 21.16 13.41
C ASP A 49 7.35 20.27 14.65
N ILE A 50 6.67 19.12 14.55
CA ILE A 50 6.85 18.00 15.46
C ILE A 50 7.70 16.91 14.83
N SER A 51 8.58 16.31 15.64
CA SER A 51 9.39 15.17 15.27
C SER A 51 9.18 14.02 16.27
N PHE A 52 9.90 12.91 16.08
CA PHE A 52 9.88 11.81 17.04
C PHE A 52 11.28 11.21 17.22
N LEU A 53 11.51 10.62 18.39
CA LEU A 53 12.74 9.89 18.74
C LEU A 53 12.37 8.56 19.40
N ASP A 54 12.60 7.44 18.70
CA ASP A 54 12.29 6.09 19.17
C ASP A 54 13.49 5.13 19.23
N GLY A 55 14.69 5.62 18.92
CA GLY A 55 15.88 4.77 18.89
C GLY A 55 17.19 5.47 19.18
N ALA A 56 18.10 4.76 19.87
CA ALA A 56 19.42 5.26 20.30
C ALA A 56 20.29 5.79 19.14
N LYS A 57 20.13 5.24 17.94
CA LYS A 57 20.87 5.67 16.74
C LYS A 57 20.59 7.12 16.31
N TYR A 58 19.48 7.71 16.77
CA TYR A 58 19.08 9.07 16.43
C TYR A 58 19.36 10.10 17.53
N VAL A 59 19.94 9.70 18.67
CA VAL A 59 20.21 10.59 19.82
C VAL A 59 21.12 11.76 19.45
N GLN A 60 22.11 11.57 18.58
CA GLN A 60 22.96 12.66 18.14
C GLN A 60 22.20 13.74 17.35
N GLN A 61 21.26 13.32 16.49
CA GLN A 61 20.39 14.24 15.75
C GLN A 61 19.40 14.94 16.69
N ALA A 62 18.89 14.20 17.69
CA ALA A 62 17.98 14.75 18.68
C ALA A 62 18.62 15.85 19.54
N ALA A 63 19.90 15.70 19.91
CA ALA A 63 20.62 16.68 20.75
C ALA A 63 20.78 18.06 20.10
N THR A 64 20.68 18.15 18.78
CA THR A 64 20.85 19.41 18.02
C THR A 64 19.57 19.87 17.34
N THR A 65 18.46 19.16 17.53
CA THR A 65 17.19 19.51 16.86
C THR A 65 16.66 20.87 17.32
N VAL A 66 16.08 21.60 16.39
CA VAL A 66 15.33 22.84 16.65
C VAL A 66 13.83 22.67 16.45
N ALA A 67 13.36 21.42 16.45
CA ALA A 67 11.93 21.10 16.38
C ALA A 67 11.14 21.81 17.50
N GLY A 68 9.95 22.28 17.19
CA GLY A 68 9.05 22.88 18.19
C GLY A 68 8.61 21.87 19.23
N ALA A 69 8.36 20.62 18.80
CA ALA A 69 7.98 19.52 19.68
C ALA A 69 8.61 18.19 19.26
N CYS A 70 8.72 17.26 20.20
CA CYS A 70 9.20 15.91 19.94
C CYS A 70 8.44 14.86 20.75
N LEU A 71 8.02 13.79 20.10
CA LEU A 71 7.44 12.60 20.72
C LEU A 71 8.56 11.60 21.01
N THR A 72 8.62 11.11 22.26
CA THR A 72 9.67 10.14 22.63
C THR A 72 9.21 9.23 23.77
N THR A 73 10.00 8.21 24.06
CA THR A 73 9.82 7.40 25.27
C THR A 73 10.52 8.08 26.47
N PRO A 74 10.15 7.78 27.73
CA PRO A 74 10.81 8.33 28.92
C PRO A 74 12.34 8.18 28.89
N ARG A 75 12.84 7.11 28.29
CA ARG A 75 14.28 6.81 28.17
C ARG A 75 15.10 7.92 27.47
N PHE A 76 14.51 8.64 26.54
CA PHE A 76 15.24 9.56 25.66
C PHE A 76 14.89 11.04 25.92
N VAL A 77 14.13 11.36 26.95
CA VAL A 77 13.71 12.74 27.27
C VAL A 77 14.91 13.68 27.42
N ASP A 78 15.94 13.22 28.14
CA ASP A 78 17.15 14.01 28.44
C ASP A 78 18.08 14.19 27.23
N ALA A 79 17.85 13.45 26.16
CA ALA A 79 18.59 13.61 24.90
C ALA A 79 18.12 14.80 24.06
N LEU A 80 16.98 15.42 24.44
CA LEU A 80 16.37 16.51 23.70
C LEU A 80 16.68 17.86 24.36
N PRO A 81 17.01 18.90 23.57
CA PRO A 81 17.30 20.24 24.08
C PRO A 81 16.15 20.80 24.93
N GLY A 82 16.48 21.69 25.87
CA GLY A 82 15.50 22.27 26.80
C GLY A 82 14.40 23.10 26.12
N GLN A 83 14.70 23.71 24.97
CA GLN A 83 13.74 24.51 24.20
C GLN A 83 12.72 23.68 23.41
N VAL A 84 12.94 22.40 23.25
CA VAL A 84 12.02 21.49 22.56
C VAL A 84 10.91 21.08 23.54
N SER A 85 9.66 21.26 23.17
CA SER A 85 8.53 20.78 23.96
C SER A 85 8.39 19.27 23.76
N VAL A 86 8.62 18.49 24.82
CA VAL A 86 8.65 17.02 24.75
C VAL A 86 7.35 16.43 25.27
N LEU A 87 6.80 15.48 24.54
CA LEU A 87 5.72 14.59 24.99
C LEU A 87 6.24 13.16 25.08
N THR A 88 6.09 12.53 26.24
CA THR A 88 6.41 11.12 26.41
C THR A 88 5.22 10.24 26.05
N VAL A 89 5.47 9.23 25.22
CA VAL A 89 4.47 8.28 24.72
C VAL A 89 5.06 6.87 24.69
N ARG A 90 4.20 5.87 24.65
CA ARG A 90 4.63 4.47 24.59
C ARG A 90 5.24 4.11 23.23
N GLU A 91 4.66 4.59 22.13
CA GLU A 91 5.02 4.27 20.75
C GLU A 91 5.23 5.56 19.95
N PRO A 92 6.42 6.20 20.00
CA PRO A 92 6.66 7.53 19.42
C PRO A 92 6.34 7.63 17.94
N TYR A 93 6.70 6.63 17.14
CA TYR A 93 6.42 6.63 15.71
C TYR A 93 4.92 6.53 15.42
N ARG A 94 4.19 5.68 16.13
CA ARG A 94 2.75 5.57 15.97
C ARG A 94 2.03 6.87 16.35
N ALA A 95 2.41 7.46 17.48
CA ALA A 95 1.89 8.76 17.90
C ALA A 95 2.18 9.86 16.87
N PHE A 96 3.39 9.87 16.31
CA PHE A 96 3.77 10.80 15.24
C PHE A 96 2.87 10.63 14.00
N VAL A 97 2.57 9.40 13.60
CA VAL A 97 1.67 9.12 12.47
C VAL A 97 0.26 9.66 12.73
N GLU A 98 -0.30 9.51 13.95
CA GLU A 98 -1.61 10.07 14.31
C GLU A 98 -1.63 11.60 14.21
N VAL A 99 -0.58 12.27 14.69
CA VAL A 99 -0.44 13.72 14.55
C VAL A 99 -0.32 14.13 13.08
N ALA A 100 0.50 13.41 12.31
CA ALA A 100 0.69 13.69 10.88
C ALA A 100 -0.62 13.55 10.09
N ARG A 101 -1.40 12.52 10.35
CA ARG A 101 -2.72 12.29 9.74
C ARG A 101 -3.71 13.44 10.04
N THR A 102 -3.66 13.96 11.26
CA THR A 102 -4.52 15.08 11.68
C THR A 102 -4.06 16.40 11.06
N LEU A 103 -2.75 16.64 10.95
CA LEU A 103 -2.21 17.85 10.33
C LEU A 103 -2.36 17.89 8.81
N PHE A 104 -2.32 16.73 8.16
CA PHE A 104 -2.33 16.59 6.70
C PHE A 104 -3.39 15.59 6.21
N PRO A 105 -4.69 15.81 6.47
CA PRO A 105 -5.75 14.88 6.06
C PRO A 105 -5.79 14.65 4.55
N ASP A 106 -5.47 15.68 3.75
CA ASP A 106 -5.46 15.60 2.28
C ASP A 106 -4.32 14.72 1.74
N SER A 107 -3.35 14.33 2.56
CA SER A 107 -2.27 13.41 2.16
C SER A 107 -2.68 11.93 2.23
N LEU A 108 -3.82 11.63 2.82
CA LEU A 108 -4.24 10.26 3.10
C LEU A 108 -4.88 9.55 1.90
N ARG A 109 -5.31 10.31 0.91
CA ARG A 109 -5.86 9.76 -0.33
C ARG A 109 -5.62 10.73 -1.50
N PRO A 110 -5.52 10.23 -2.74
CA PRO A 110 -5.50 11.08 -3.93
C PRO A 110 -6.76 11.94 -3.99
N SER A 111 -6.59 13.22 -4.28
CA SER A 111 -7.67 14.18 -4.54
C SER A 111 -7.77 14.46 -6.04
N SER A 112 -8.84 15.16 -6.44
CA SER A 112 -8.98 15.67 -7.80
C SER A 112 -7.83 16.63 -8.14
N LEU A 113 -7.33 16.54 -9.35
CA LEU A 113 -6.33 17.49 -9.89
C LEU A 113 -6.94 18.89 -10.15
N PHE A 114 -8.26 19.02 -10.11
CA PHE A 114 -9.02 20.24 -10.47
C PHE A 114 -9.76 20.87 -9.29
N GLU A 115 -9.71 20.29 -8.10
CA GLU A 115 -10.40 20.79 -6.90
C GLU A 115 -9.92 22.17 -6.43
N ALA A 116 -8.70 22.58 -6.77
CA ALA A 116 -8.11 23.84 -6.33
C ALA A 116 -8.78 25.10 -6.89
N SER A 117 -9.69 24.98 -7.83
CA SER A 117 -10.33 26.12 -8.54
C SER A 117 -11.74 26.47 -8.03
N GLY A 118 -12.18 25.99 -6.87
CA GLY A 118 -13.46 26.37 -6.28
C GLY A 118 -14.69 25.74 -6.96
N ALA A 119 -14.52 24.69 -7.75
CA ALA A 119 -15.64 23.86 -8.19
C ALA A 119 -16.24 23.17 -6.97
N ALA A 120 -17.56 23.19 -6.86
CA ALA A 120 -18.28 22.50 -5.78
C ALA A 120 -17.87 21.02 -5.78
N ALA A 121 -17.60 20.46 -4.61
CA ALA A 121 -17.40 19.01 -4.45
C ALA A 121 -18.60 18.29 -5.09
N GLY A 122 -18.33 17.33 -5.99
CA GLY A 122 -19.39 16.62 -6.72
C GLY A 122 -19.67 17.14 -8.13
N ALA A 123 -18.77 17.90 -8.75
CA ALA A 123 -18.89 18.33 -10.14
C ALA A 123 -18.23 17.34 -11.10
N HIS A 124 -18.94 17.01 -12.17
CA HIS A 124 -18.34 16.33 -13.32
C HIS A 124 -17.67 17.38 -14.20
N HIS A 125 -16.39 17.23 -14.48
CA HIS A 125 -15.70 18.13 -15.40
C HIS A 125 -16.31 18.01 -16.81
N PRO A 126 -16.51 19.12 -17.55
CA PRO A 126 -17.08 19.07 -18.92
C PRO A 126 -16.33 18.18 -19.91
N GLY A 127 -15.03 17.95 -19.67
CA GLY A 127 -14.20 17.04 -20.44
C GLY A 127 -14.25 15.59 -19.99
N ALA A 128 -15.08 15.21 -19.02
CA ALA A 128 -15.33 13.83 -18.65
C ALA A 128 -16.44 13.23 -19.52
N HIS A 129 -16.35 11.94 -19.81
CA HIS A 129 -17.35 11.20 -20.60
C HIS A 129 -18.13 10.23 -19.71
N VAL A 130 -19.31 10.65 -19.27
CA VAL A 130 -20.19 9.82 -18.43
C VAL A 130 -21.34 9.29 -19.26
N HIS A 131 -21.46 7.96 -19.34
CA HIS A 131 -22.56 7.34 -20.10
C HIS A 131 -23.92 7.68 -19.46
N PRO A 132 -24.98 8.01 -20.25
CA PRO A 132 -26.29 8.45 -19.70
C PRO A 132 -26.95 7.44 -18.75
N SER A 133 -26.64 6.15 -18.85
CA SER A 133 -27.18 5.11 -17.96
C SER A 133 -26.29 4.86 -16.71
N ALA A 134 -25.18 5.55 -16.56
CA ALA A 134 -24.38 5.47 -15.34
C ALA A 134 -25.11 6.19 -14.19
N ARG A 135 -24.94 5.67 -12.98
CA ARG A 135 -25.53 6.22 -11.75
C ARG A 135 -24.43 6.68 -10.81
N LEU A 136 -24.36 7.97 -10.59
CA LEU A 136 -23.41 8.58 -9.69
C LEU A 136 -24.21 9.19 -8.52
N GLU A 137 -23.84 8.82 -7.29
CA GLU A 137 -24.41 9.45 -6.09
C GLU A 137 -23.96 10.92 -5.97
N ASN A 138 -24.63 11.71 -5.15
CA ASN A 138 -24.24 13.09 -4.89
C ASN A 138 -22.83 13.16 -4.30
N GLY A 139 -22.03 14.15 -4.70
CA GLY A 139 -20.66 14.34 -4.20
C GLY A 139 -19.60 13.51 -4.90
N VAL A 140 -19.93 12.78 -5.98
CA VAL A 140 -18.94 12.14 -6.85
C VAL A 140 -18.22 13.19 -7.69
N THR A 141 -16.91 13.20 -7.65
CA THR A 141 -16.05 14.07 -8.48
C THR A 141 -15.49 13.27 -9.66
N VAL A 142 -15.58 13.82 -10.87
CA VAL A 142 -15.05 13.19 -12.09
C VAL A 142 -14.15 14.17 -12.83
N ASP A 143 -12.88 13.86 -12.89
CA ASP A 143 -11.83 14.69 -13.51
C ASP A 143 -11.88 14.63 -15.07
N PRO A 144 -11.21 15.58 -15.75
CA PRO A 144 -11.15 15.62 -17.21
C PRO A 144 -10.62 14.33 -17.83
N GLY A 145 -11.19 13.95 -18.97
CA GLY A 145 -10.78 12.77 -19.73
C GLY A 145 -11.16 11.42 -19.09
N ALA A 146 -11.75 11.42 -17.91
CA ALA A 146 -12.27 10.18 -17.33
C ALA A 146 -13.46 9.67 -18.13
N VAL A 147 -13.57 8.35 -18.29
CA VAL A 147 -14.64 7.68 -19.03
C VAL A 147 -15.40 6.74 -18.09
N ILE A 148 -16.71 6.92 -17.97
CA ILE A 148 -17.59 6.09 -17.14
C ILE A 148 -18.57 5.36 -18.04
N GLY A 149 -18.49 4.03 -18.04
CA GLY A 149 -19.22 3.13 -18.91
C GLY A 149 -20.71 2.97 -18.55
N ALA A 150 -21.43 2.32 -19.45
CA ALA A 150 -22.86 2.09 -19.33
C ALA A 150 -23.22 1.31 -18.05
N GLY A 151 -24.19 1.81 -17.29
CA GLY A 151 -24.70 1.15 -16.08
C GLY A 151 -23.68 1.05 -14.94
N ALA A 152 -22.57 1.80 -14.99
CA ALA A 152 -21.67 1.92 -13.85
C ALA A 152 -22.38 2.63 -12.69
N GLU A 153 -22.05 2.22 -11.46
CA GLU A 153 -22.62 2.78 -10.22
C GLU A 153 -21.47 3.27 -9.33
N ILE A 154 -21.49 4.54 -8.91
CA ILE A 154 -20.42 5.16 -8.12
C ILE A 154 -21.01 5.84 -6.89
N GLY A 155 -20.52 5.46 -5.71
CA GLY A 155 -20.96 5.97 -4.42
C GLY A 155 -20.46 7.38 -4.10
N SER A 156 -21.17 8.06 -3.20
CA SER A 156 -20.89 9.44 -2.78
C SER A 156 -19.46 9.64 -2.26
N GLY A 157 -18.91 10.85 -2.40
CA GLY A 157 -17.57 11.20 -1.94
C GLY A 157 -16.43 10.55 -2.73
N THR A 158 -16.73 9.74 -3.75
CA THR A 158 -15.73 9.09 -4.59
C THR A 158 -15.16 10.05 -5.62
N VAL A 159 -13.84 10.01 -5.80
CA VAL A 159 -13.11 10.80 -6.80
C VAL A 159 -12.61 9.87 -7.90
N ILE A 160 -12.94 10.20 -9.15
CA ILE A 160 -12.45 9.52 -10.36
C ILE A 160 -11.43 10.44 -11.03
N GLY A 161 -10.16 10.08 -10.96
CA GLY A 161 -9.04 10.86 -11.46
C GLY A 161 -8.97 10.98 -12.98
N ALA A 162 -8.20 11.93 -13.44
CA ALA A 162 -8.09 12.29 -14.85
C ALA A 162 -7.69 11.08 -15.73
N GLY A 163 -8.40 10.89 -16.83
CA GLY A 163 -8.14 9.79 -17.78
C GLY A 163 -8.47 8.38 -17.25
N ALA A 164 -9.04 8.23 -16.07
CA ALA A 164 -9.44 6.92 -15.58
C ALA A 164 -10.61 6.34 -16.40
N ALA A 165 -10.60 5.02 -16.62
CA ALA A 165 -11.62 4.31 -17.39
C ALA A 165 -12.39 3.32 -16.50
N ILE A 166 -13.67 3.59 -16.27
CA ILE A 166 -14.57 2.74 -15.50
C ILE A 166 -15.47 1.97 -16.45
N GLY A 167 -15.39 0.66 -16.46
CA GLY A 167 -16.07 -0.22 -17.39
C GLY A 167 -17.57 -0.33 -17.17
N VAL A 168 -18.20 -1.04 -18.11
CA VAL A 168 -19.65 -1.30 -18.11
C VAL A 168 -20.05 -2.06 -16.84
N LYS A 169 -21.09 -1.57 -16.13
CA LYS A 169 -21.66 -2.18 -14.91
C LYS A 169 -20.68 -2.36 -13.75
N VAL A 170 -19.53 -1.69 -13.75
CA VAL A 170 -18.63 -1.63 -12.60
C VAL A 170 -19.34 -0.92 -11.46
N ARG A 171 -19.16 -1.42 -10.23
CA ARG A 171 -19.69 -0.77 -9.03
C ARG A 171 -18.52 -0.35 -8.14
N ILE A 172 -18.56 0.90 -7.70
CA ILE A 172 -17.58 1.50 -6.79
C ILE A 172 -18.35 2.11 -5.62
N GLY A 173 -17.95 1.75 -4.41
CA GLY A 173 -18.53 2.24 -3.18
C GLY A 173 -18.27 3.73 -2.92
N ARG A 174 -18.45 4.12 -1.65
CA ARG A 174 -18.36 5.51 -1.20
C ARG A 174 -16.94 5.86 -0.74
N ASP A 175 -16.62 7.16 -0.80
CA ASP A 175 -15.35 7.70 -0.30
C ASP A 175 -14.10 7.03 -0.90
N CYS A 176 -14.22 6.51 -2.12
CA CYS A 176 -13.10 5.93 -2.85
C CYS A 176 -12.27 7.00 -3.58
N ALA A 177 -11.00 6.68 -3.86
CA ALA A 177 -10.13 7.50 -4.70
C ALA A 177 -9.55 6.64 -5.82
N ILE A 178 -9.96 6.91 -7.05
CA ILE A 178 -9.46 6.23 -8.26
C ILE A 178 -8.47 7.16 -8.94
N GLY A 179 -7.22 6.76 -8.95
CA GLY A 179 -6.10 7.54 -9.49
C GLY A 179 -6.16 7.75 -11.00
N ALA A 180 -5.43 8.74 -11.47
CA ALA A 180 -5.37 9.07 -12.89
C ALA A 180 -4.93 7.87 -13.74
N ASN A 181 -5.54 7.72 -14.92
CA ASN A 181 -5.28 6.65 -15.87
C ASN A 181 -5.46 5.21 -15.33
N ALA A 182 -6.11 5.03 -14.19
CA ALA A 182 -6.48 3.69 -13.74
C ALA A 182 -7.60 3.13 -14.63
N THR A 183 -7.53 1.83 -14.94
CA THR A 183 -8.55 1.12 -15.71
C THR A 183 -9.24 0.09 -14.82
N ILE A 184 -10.56 0.17 -14.69
CA ILE A 184 -11.36 -0.72 -13.85
C ILE A 184 -12.45 -1.36 -14.69
N MET A 185 -12.38 -2.67 -14.87
CA MET A 185 -13.30 -3.48 -15.66
C MET A 185 -13.80 -4.65 -14.81
N HIS A 186 -15.04 -5.13 -15.03
CA HIS A 186 -15.59 -6.34 -14.42
C HIS A 186 -15.36 -6.44 -12.91
N ALA A 187 -15.51 -5.34 -12.19
CA ALA A 187 -15.16 -5.25 -10.78
C ALA A 187 -16.32 -4.74 -9.91
N LEU A 188 -16.33 -5.23 -8.66
CA LEU A 188 -17.12 -4.71 -7.55
C LEU A 188 -16.17 -4.21 -6.47
N ILE A 189 -16.25 -2.94 -6.13
CA ILE A 189 -15.34 -2.25 -5.23
C ILE A 189 -16.15 -1.72 -4.05
N GLY A 190 -15.69 -1.99 -2.83
CA GLY A 190 -16.28 -1.52 -1.57
C GLY A 190 -16.06 -0.04 -1.30
N ASP A 191 -16.22 0.34 -0.05
CA ASP A 191 -16.09 1.72 0.40
C ASP A 191 -14.63 2.07 0.79
N ARG A 192 -14.25 3.34 0.72
CA ARG A 192 -12.94 3.88 1.15
C ARG A 192 -11.73 3.21 0.50
N VAL A 193 -11.92 2.66 -0.71
CA VAL A 193 -10.85 2.02 -1.49
C VAL A 193 -10.02 3.08 -2.20
N ILE A 194 -8.71 2.92 -2.14
CA ILE A 194 -7.75 3.76 -2.87
C ILE A 194 -7.09 2.93 -3.96
N ILE A 195 -7.23 3.35 -5.21
CA ILE A 195 -6.54 2.77 -6.36
C ILE A 195 -5.64 3.84 -6.95
N HIS A 196 -4.34 3.65 -6.86
CA HIS A 196 -3.35 4.62 -7.31
C HIS A 196 -3.26 4.69 -8.85
N PRO A 197 -2.59 5.71 -9.41
CA PRO A 197 -2.51 5.92 -10.86
C PRO A 197 -1.98 4.72 -11.64
N GLY A 198 -2.54 4.51 -12.83
CA GLY A 198 -2.08 3.49 -13.76
C GLY A 198 -2.42 2.05 -13.41
N CYS A 199 -3.20 1.79 -12.36
CA CYS A 199 -3.63 0.44 -12.02
C CYS A 199 -4.52 -0.16 -13.11
N ALA A 200 -4.40 -1.47 -13.34
CA ALA A 200 -5.26 -2.25 -14.22
C ALA A 200 -6.04 -3.29 -13.41
N ILE A 201 -7.35 -3.12 -13.28
CA ILE A 201 -8.21 -3.98 -12.47
C ILE A 201 -9.26 -4.66 -13.36
N GLY A 202 -9.33 -6.01 -13.31
CA GLY A 202 -10.38 -6.78 -13.96
C GLY A 202 -10.16 -7.07 -15.43
N GLN A 203 -8.93 -6.96 -15.94
CA GLN A 203 -8.54 -7.52 -17.24
C GLN A 203 -8.50 -9.05 -17.18
N ASP A 204 -8.41 -9.69 -18.35
CA ASP A 204 -8.38 -11.14 -18.44
C ASP A 204 -7.15 -11.75 -17.76
N GLY A 205 -7.38 -12.78 -16.96
CA GLY A 205 -6.31 -13.61 -16.44
C GLY A 205 -5.59 -14.40 -17.53
N PHE A 206 -4.38 -14.84 -17.25
CA PHE A 206 -3.55 -15.64 -18.17
C PHE A 206 -4.01 -17.11 -18.19
N GLY A 207 -5.03 -17.38 -19.00
CA GLY A 207 -5.61 -18.73 -19.16
C GLY A 207 -5.49 -19.21 -20.60
N TYR A 208 -4.69 -20.27 -20.83
CA TYR A 208 -4.53 -20.87 -22.14
C TYR A 208 -4.43 -22.40 -22.07
N VAL A 209 -5.07 -23.11 -23.01
CA VAL A 209 -4.96 -24.55 -23.18
C VAL A 209 -4.12 -24.84 -24.43
N ARG A 210 -3.13 -25.69 -24.30
CA ARG A 210 -2.33 -26.14 -25.45
C ARG A 210 -3.13 -27.08 -26.33
N GLY A 211 -3.19 -26.79 -27.59
CA GLY A 211 -3.80 -27.63 -28.62
C GLY A 211 -2.85 -27.90 -29.79
N PRO A 212 -3.21 -28.78 -30.73
CA PRO A 212 -2.34 -29.13 -31.85
C PRO A 212 -1.94 -27.99 -32.78
N ARG A 213 -2.72 -26.90 -32.77
CA ARG A 213 -2.50 -25.72 -33.61
C ARG A 213 -2.07 -24.49 -32.80
N GLY A 214 -1.60 -24.66 -31.55
CA GLY A 214 -1.17 -23.57 -30.68
C GLY A 214 -2.00 -23.44 -29.39
N ALA A 215 -1.89 -22.30 -28.70
CA ALA A 215 -2.59 -22.05 -27.48
C ALA A 215 -3.99 -21.48 -27.75
N HIS A 216 -5.00 -22.05 -27.12
CA HIS A 216 -6.38 -21.57 -27.15
C HIS A 216 -6.68 -20.80 -25.87
N LYS A 217 -7.21 -19.58 -25.99
CA LYS A 217 -7.58 -18.74 -24.88
C LYS A 217 -8.75 -19.33 -24.10
N VAL A 218 -8.62 -19.42 -22.79
CA VAL A 218 -9.71 -19.80 -21.89
C VAL A 218 -10.54 -18.51 -21.60
N PRO A 219 -11.86 -18.52 -21.86
CA PRO A 219 -12.71 -17.39 -21.51
C PRO A 219 -12.62 -17.04 -20.02
N GLN A 220 -12.47 -15.76 -19.73
CA GLN A 220 -12.42 -15.25 -18.35
C GLN A 220 -13.77 -14.58 -18.08
N VAL A 221 -14.63 -15.18 -17.26
CA VAL A 221 -16.01 -14.70 -17.00
C VAL A 221 -16.26 -14.32 -15.54
N GLY A 222 -15.30 -14.55 -14.66
CA GLY A 222 -15.34 -14.10 -13.28
C GLY A 222 -15.11 -12.60 -13.16
N ARG A 223 -15.07 -12.12 -11.94
CA ARG A 223 -14.95 -10.69 -11.57
C ARG A 223 -13.74 -10.47 -10.68
N VAL A 224 -13.45 -9.19 -10.41
CA VAL A 224 -12.63 -8.77 -9.28
C VAL A 224 -13.55 -8.21 -8.20
N ILE A 225 -13.35 -8.64 -6.95
CA ILE A 225 -14.05 -8.11 -5.77
C ILE A 225 -12.99 -7.52 -4.85
N ILE A 226 -13.10 -6.21 -4.59
CA ILE A 226 -12.23 -5.48 -3.66
C ILE A 226 -13.10 -5.02 -2.50
N GLN A 227 -12.79 -5.49 -1.29
CA GLN A 227 -13.54 -5.11 -0.09
C GLN A 227 -13.13 -3.72 0.41
N ASP A 228 -13.74 -3.28 1.51
CA ASP A 228 -13.55 -1.95 2.06
C ASP A 228 -12.11 -1.69 2.52
N ASP A 229 -11.71 -0.40 2.55
CA ASP A 229 -10.44 0.05 3.10
C ASP A 229 -9.17 -0.55 2.42
N VAL A 230 -9.30 -1.12 1.25
CA VAL A 230 -8.16 -1.65 0.46
C VAL A 230 -7.43 -0.50 -0.22
N GLU A 231 -6.10 -0.60 -0.29
CA GLU A 231 -5.27 0.32 -1.05
C GLU A 231 -4.39 -0.45 -2.03
N ILE A 232 -4.37 0.00 -3.30
CA ILE A 232 -3.61 -0.62 -4.39
C ILE A 232 -2.68 0.40 -5.02
N GLY A 233 -1.37 0.17 -4.89
CA GLY A 233 -0.28 1.02 -5.35
C GLY A 233 -0.20 1.12 -6.88
N ALA A 234 0.46 2.16 -7.33
CA ALA A 234 0.53 2.54 -8.74
C ALA A 234 1.04 1.42 -9.66
N ASN A 235 0.45 1.32 -10.85
CA ASN A 235 0.78 0.33 -11.88
C ASN A 235 0.65 -1.13 -11.44
N SER A 236 -0.10 -1.43 -10.39
CA SER A 236 -0.45 -2.80 -10.02
C SER A 236 -1.55 -3.34 -10.90
N ALA A 237 -1.54 -4.66 -11.11
CA ALA A 237 -2.52 -5.35 -11.92
C ALA A 237 -3.25 -6.44 -11.12
N VAL A 238 -4.59 -6.49 -11.27
CA VAL A 238 -5.44 -7.49 -10.64
C VAL A 238 -6.32 -8.15 -11.71
N ASP A 239 -6.02 -9.40 -12.04
CA ASP A 239 -6.74 -10.13 -13.06
C ASP A 239 -8.08 -10.63 -12.55
N ARG A 240 -9.11 -10.62 -13.40
CA ARG A 240 -10.37 -11.28 -13.09
C ARG A 240 -10.25 -12.79 -13.14
N GLY A 241 -11.08 -13.47 -12.42
CA GLY A 241 -11.08 -14.93 -12.43
C GLY A 241 -11.61 -15.54 -13.71
N ALA A 242 -11.24 -16.79 -13.98
CA ALA A 242 -11.76 -17.54 -15.11
C ALA A 242 -13.25 -17.86 -14.92
N ILE A 243 -13.60 -18.58 -13.85
CA ILE A 243 -14.98 -18.96 -13.49
C ILE A 243 -15.34 -18.42 -12.10
N ARG A 244 -14.40 -18.42 -11.16
CA ARG A 244 -14.55 -17.83 -9.83
C ARG A 244 -14.07 -16.38 -9.85
N ASP A 245 -14.38 -15.63 -8.82
CA ASP A 245 -13.90 -14.25 -8.65
C ASP A 245 -12.46 -14.23 -8.12
N THR A 246 -11.72 -13.17 -8.42
CA THR A 246 -10.51 -12.77 -7.70
C THR A 246 -10.94 -11.83 -6.59
N VAL A 247 -10.52 -12.09 -5.33
CA VAL A 247 -11.02 -11.37 -4.16
C VAL A 247 -9.84 -10.76 -3.38
N ILE A 248 -10.01 -9.49 -2.96
CA ILE A 248 -9.07 -8.80 -2.06
C ILE A 248 -9.83 -8.40 -0.80
N GLY A 249 -9.41 -8.96 0.34
CA GLY A 249 -10.02 -8.76 1.65
C GLY A 249 -9.79 -7.38 2.23
N GLU A 250 -10.73 -6.97 3.08
CA GLU A 250 -10.79 -5.67 3.75
C GLU A 250 -9.46 -5.26 4.39
N GLY A 251 -9.12 -3.97 4.27
CA GLY A 251 -7.96 -3.37 4.93
C GLY A 251 -6.60 -3.77 4.36
N SER A 252 -6.54 -4.62 3.33
CA SER A 252 -5.27 -5.04 2.71
C SER A 252 -4.61 -3.89 1.98
N LYS A 253 -3.27 -3.81 2.07
CA LYS A 253 -2.45 -2.78 1.43
C LYS A 253 -1.48 -3.43 0.46
N ILE A 254 -1.56 -3.02 -0.77
CA ILE A 254 -0.81 -3.54 -1.91
C ILE A 254 0.02 -2.39 -2.46
N ASP A 255 1.32 -2.53 -2.47
CA ASP A 255 2.26 -1.53 -2.95
C ASP A 255 2.32 -1.50 -4.49
N ASN A 256 3.20 -0.70 -5.05
CA ASN A 256 3.31 -0.45 -6.48
C ASN A 256 3.81 -1.68 -7.26
N MET A 257 3.34 -1.83 -8.51
CA MET A 257 3.79 -2.84 -9.46
C MET A 257 3.58 -4.29 -8.98
N VAL A 258 2.56 -4.54 -8.18
CA VAL A 258 2.17 -5.89 -7.73
C VAL A 258 1.27 -6.54 -8.75
N GLN A 259 1.51 -7.85 -9.02
CA GLN A 259 0.64 -8.68 -9.86
C GLN A 259 -0.20 -9.61 -8.99
N ILE A 260 -1.52 -9.52 -9.09
CA ILE A 260 -2.46 -10.48 -8.52
C ILE A 260 -3.16 -11.20 -9.67
N ALA A 261 -2.85 -12.49 -9.85
CA ALA A 261 -3.38 -13.26 -10.94
C ALA A 261 -4.84 -13.74 -10.69
N HIS A 262 -5.41 -14.34 -11.73
CA HIS A 262 -6.80 -14.81 -11.75
C HIS A 262 -7.13 -15.80 -10.62
N ASN A 263 -8.34 -15.74 -10.11
CA ASN A 263 -8.87 -16.63 -9.06
C ASN A 263 -8.10 -16.59 -7.72
N VAL A 264 -7.23 -15.62 -7.51
CA VAL A 264 -6.56 -15.41 -6.22
C VAL A 264 -7.55 -14.92 -5.19
N SER A 265 -7.47 -15.48 -3.98
CA SER A 265 -8.21 -15.00 -2.83
C SER A 265 -7.24 -14.46 -1.79
N ILE A 266 -7.32 -13.16 -1.48
CA ILE A 266 -6.52 -12.49 -0.47
C ILE A 266 -7.41 -12.19 0.73
N GLY A 267 -6.98 -12.58 1.92
CA GLY A 267 -7.61 -12.30 3.20
C GLY A 267 -7.54 -10.84 3.60
N ARG A 268 -7.93 -10.56 4.85
CA ARG A 268 -7.98 -9.21 5.40
C ARG A 268 -6.62 -8.76 5.91
N HIS A 269 -6.39 -7.43 5.88
CA HIS A 269 -5.23 -6.78 6.51
C HIS A 269 -3.87 -7.35 6.06
N CYS A 270 -3.79 -7.84 4.82
CA CYS A 270 -2.55 -8.28 4.21
C CYS A 270 -1.70 -7.09 3.76
N LEU A 271 -0.37 -7.26 3.77
CA LEU A 271 0.58 -6.22 3.35
C LEU A 271 1.51 -6.80 2.27
N PHE A 272 1.44 -6.29 1.05
CA PHE A 272 2.28 -6.73 -0.06
C PHE A 272 3.17 -5.59 -0.54
N ALA A 273 4.47 -5.75 -0.35
CA ALA A 273 5.45 -4.78 -0.81
C ALA A 273 5.67 -4.86 -2.33
N GLY A 274 6.23 -3.80 -2.89
CA GLY A 274 6.33 -3.55 -4.32
C GLY A 274 6.97 -4.67 -5.13
N GLN A 275 6.47 -4.83 -6.37
CA GLN A 275 6.93 -5.83 -7.33
C GLN A 275 6.74 -7.29 -6.87
N SER A 276 5.93 -7.56 -5.85
CA SER A 276 5.57 -8.94 -5.51
C SER A 276 4.52 -9.48 -6.48
N GLY A 277 4.41 -10.81 -6.55
CA GLY A 277 3.47 -11.47 -7.46
C GLY A 277 2.83 -12.70 -6.84
N ILE A 278 1.53 -12.87 -7.09
CA ILE A 278 0.76 -14.03 -6.64
C ILE A 278 0.15 -14.68 -7.85
N SER A 279 0.55 -15.92 -8.11
CA SER A 279 0.07 -16.69 -9.26
C SER A 279 -1.37 -17.20 -9.07
N GLY A 280 -1.98 -17.65 -10.16
CA GLY A 280 -3.40 -17.96 -10.21
C GLY A 280 -3.87 -19.01 -9.20
N SER A 281 -5.11 -18.87 -8.76
CA SER A 281 -5.78 -19.80 -7.83
C SER A 281 -5.13 -19.98 -6.47
N THR A 282 -4.24 -19.08 -6.07
CA THR A 282 -3.59 -19.06 -4.75
C THR A 282 -4.53 -18.47 -3.71
N MET A 283 -4.54 -19.07 -2.52
CA MET A 283 -5.23 -18.58 -1.34
C MET A 283 -4.22 -17.95 -0.39
N VAL A 284 -4.42 -16.69 -0.05
CA VAL A 284 -3.65 -15.98 0.97
C VAL A 284 -4.60 -15.63 2.11
N GLU A 285 -4.34 -16.16 3.30
CA GLU A 285 -5.17 -15.93 4.47
C GLU A 285 -4.92 -14.57 5.12
N ASP A 286 -5.64 -14.26 6.21
CA ASP A 286 -5.61 -12.95 6.87
C ASP A 286 -4.23 -12.57 7.42
N GLY A 287 -3.86 -11.30 7.34
CA GLY A 287 -2.67 -10.72 7.98
C GLY A 287 -1.32 -11.17 7.39
N VAL A 288 -1.30 -11.75 6.21
CA VAL A 288 -0.05 -12.15 5.54
C VAL A 288 0.76 -10.93 5.12
N ILE A 289 2.08 -10.99 5.31
CA ILE A 289 3.03 -9.96 4.90
C ILE A 289 3.97 -10.52 3.85
N MET A 290 4.06 -9.87 2.68
CA MET A 290 4.99 -10.22 1.61
C MET A 290 6.00 -9.09 1.38
N GLY A 291 7.27 -9.43 1.46
CA GLY A 291 8.38 -8.53 1.12
C GLY A 291 8.47 -8.27 -0.38
N GLY A 292 9.13 -7.17 -0.75
CA GLY A 292 9.27 -6.75 -2.15
C GLY A 292 9.89 -7.82 -3.04
N GLN A 293 9.37 -7.95 -4.26
CA GLN A 293 9.80 -8.93 -5.26
C GLN A 293 9.61 -10.41 -4.82
N ALA A 294 8.84 -10.68 -3.78
CA ALA A 294 8.46 -12.06 -3.44
C ALA A 294 7.44 -12.59 -4.45
N GLY A 295 7.54 -13.87 -4.77
CA GLY A 295 6.64 -14.56 -5.70
C GLY A 295 6.03 -15.81 -5.07
N VAL A 296 4.74 -16.04 -5.31
CA VAL A 296 4.03 -17.24 -4.86
C VAL A 296 3.53 -18.00 -6.09
N ALA A 297 3.86 -19.28 -6.19
CA ALA A 297 3.40 -20.16 -7.28
C ALA A 297 1.89 -20.38 -7.19
N ASP A 298 1.32 -20.92 -8.24
CA ASP A 298 -0.10 -21.19 -8.40
C ASP A 298 -0.63 -22.30 -7.49
N HIS A 299 -1.93 -22.25 -7.19
CA HIS A 299 -2.65 -23.28 -6.42
C HIS A 299 -2.11 -23.54 -4.99
N LEU A 300 -1.46 -22.57 -4.37
CA LEU A 300 -0.93 -22.68 -3.01
C LEU A 300 -1.83 -22.00 -1.98
N THR A 301 -1.61 -22.37 -0.71
CA THR A 301 -2.17 -21.67 0.46
C THR A 301 -1.05 -21.03 1.25
N VAL A 302 -1.18 -19.72 1.51
CA VAL A 302 -0.31 -18.97 2.43
C VAL A 302 -1.11 -18.69 3.69
N GLY A 303 -0.76 -19.38 4.78
CA GLY A 303 -1.51 -19.39 6.04
C GLY A 303 -1.48 -18.05 6.78
N ALA A 304 -2.50 -17.81 7.59
CA ALA A 304 -2.74 -16.55 8.28
C ALA A 304 -1.52 -16.05 9.08
N GLY A 305 -1.22 -14.76 8.96
CA GLY A 305 -0.10 -14.11 9.65
C GLY A 305 1.28 -14.58 9.21
N ALA A 306 1.39 -15.35 8.13
CA ALA A 306 2.70 -15.73 7.58
C ALA A 306 3.47 -14.52 7.05
N MET A 307 4.79 -14.58 7.11
CA MET A 307 5.69 -13.53 6.63
C MET A 307 6.64 -14.09 5.56
N ILE A 308 6.53 -13.58 4.35
CA ILE A 308 7.38 -13.96 3.22
C ILE A 308 8.42 -12.84 3.02
N GLY A 309 9.70 -13.17 3.19
CA GLY A 309 10.80 -12.21 3.01
C GLY A 309 10.95 -11.75 1.56
N ALA A 310 11.63 -10.61 1.39
CA ALA A 310 11.88 -10.05 0.08
C ALA A 310 12.61 -11.03 -0.85
N LYS A 311 12.21 -11.04 -2.14
CA LYS A 311 12.75 -11.93 -3.19
C LYS A 311 12.60 -13.43 -2.94
N ALA A 312 11.78 -13.85 -1.97
CA ALA A 312 11.50 -15.26 -1.76
C ALA A 312 10.59 -15.81 -2.87
N GLY A 313 10.92 -16.98 -3.38
CA GLY A 313 10.04 -17.78 -4.24
C GLY A 313 9.37 -18.88 -3.42
N VAL A 314 8.03 -18.87 -3.37
CA VAL A 314 7.23 -19.84 -2.63
C VAL A 314 6.66 -20.86 -3.61
N PHE A 315 6.98 -22.14 -3.41
CA PHE A 315 6.57 -23.23 -4.28
C PHE A 315 5.79 -24.34 -3.57
N THR A 316 5.52 -24.18 -2.28
CA THR A 316 4.71 -25.09 -1.45
C THR A 316 3.89 -24.29 -0.47
N ASP A 317 2.85 -24.90 0.11
CA ASP A 317 2.01 -24.26 1.11
C ASP A 317 2.82 -23.75 2.30
N VAL A 318 2.42 -22.59 2.81
CA VAL A 318 3.06 -21.93 3.95
C VAL A 318 2.13 -22.02 5.15
N LEU A 319 2.61 -22.58 6.26
CA LEU A 319 1.81 -22.71 7.48
C LEU A 319 1.50 -21.34 8.13
N PRO A 320 0.39 -21.21 8.85
CA PRO A 320 0.05 -19.99 9.57
C PRO A 320 1.17 -19.53 10.51
N GLY A 321 1.45 -18.22 10.52
CA GLY A 321 2.50 -17.58 11.33
C GLY A 321 3.93 -17.90 10.93
N ALA A 322 4.14 -18.73 9.92
CA ALA A 322 5.49 -19.12 9.47
C ALA A 322 6.24 -17.93 8.86
N ARG A 323 7.57 -17.93 9.01
CA ARG A 323 8.47 -16.93 8.43
C ARG A 323 9.37 -17.59 7.40
N TRP A 324 9.18 -17.23 6.15
CA TRP A 324 9.97 -17.74 5.03
C TRP A 324 10.84 -16.64 4.45
N SER A 325 12.06 -16.99 4.09
CA SER A 325 13.01 -16.08 3.47
C SER A 325 13.78 -16.77 2.36
N GLY A 326 14.28 -16.01 1.41
CA GLY A 326 15.13 -16.52 0.35
C GLY A 326 15.97 -15.41 -0.28
N TYR A 327 17.08 -15.79 -0.89
CA TYR A 327 17.90 -14.96 -1.77
C TYR A 327 18.50 -13.68 -1.16
N PRO A 328 19.37 -13.75 -0.09
CA PRO A 328 20.10 -12.58 0.36
C PRO A 328 21.22 -12.22 -0.62
N ALA A 329 21.40 -10.92 -0.90
CA ALA A 329 22.58 -10.44 -1.62
C ALA A 329 23.85 -10.66 -0.79
N ARG A 330 24.93 -11.05 -1.47
CA ARG A 330 26.25 -11.29 -0.87
C ARG A 330 27.34 -10.65 -1.71
N SER A 331 28.56 -10.53 -1.16
CA SER A 331 29.69 -10.10 -1.98
C SER A 331 29.89 -11.08 -3.15
N GLY A 332 30.23 -10.59 -4.35
CA GLY A 332 30.38 -11.44 -5.53
C GLY A 332 31.36 -12.60 -5.31
N LYS A 333 32.46 -12.38 -4.55
CA LYS A 333 33.43 -13.42 -4.18
C LYS A 333 32.81 -14.51 -3.29
N GLN A 334 31.95 -14.13 -2.35
CA GLN A 334 31.26 -15.09 -1.46
C GLN A 334 30.23 -15.88 -2.25
N TRP A 335 29.42 -15.23 -3.09
CA TRP A 335 28.41 -15.87 -3.94
C TRP A 335 29.05 -16.91 -4.87
N LEU A 336 30.15 -16.57 -5.56
CA LEU A 336 30.86 -17.50 -6.42
C LEU A 336 31.37 -18.74 -5.67
N ARG A 337 31.90 -18.55 -4.46
CA ARG A 337 32.33 -19.69 -3.63
C ARG A 337 31.16 -20.63 -3.28
N GLU A 338 30.03 -20.07 -2.92
CA GLU A 338 28.85 -20.85 -2.58
C GLU A 338 28.31 -21.63 -3.78
N VAL A 339 28.23 -21.01 -4.96
CA VAL A 339 27.81 -21.66 -6.19
C VAL A 339 28.73 -22.83 -6.53
N VAL A 340 30.05 -22.60 -6.55
CA VAL A 340 31.03 -23.65 -6.83
C VAL A 340 30.98 -24.78 -5.79
N THR A 341 30.77 -24.46 -4.52
CA THR A 341 30.65 -25.45 -3.45
C THR A 341 29.39 -26.33 -3.66
N LEU A 342 28.24 -25.70 -3.96
CA LEU A 342 27.00 -26.42 -4.24
C LEU A 342 27.11 -27.33 -5.47
N GLU A 343 27.74 -26.85 -6.55
CA GLU A 343 27.99 -27.66 -7.75
C GLU A 343 28.87 -28.89 -7.46
N ARG A 344 29.94 -28.71 -6.64
CA ARG A 344 30.78 -29.81 -6.23
C ARG A 344 30.03 -30.86 -5.43
N LEU A 345 29.26 -30.42 -4.40
CA LEU A 345 28.43 -31.31 -3.58
C LEU A 345 27.37 -32.07 -4.43
N ALA A 346 26.78 -31.40 -5.40
CA ALA A 346 25.81 -32.04 -6.31
C ALA A 346 26.45 -33.09 -7.21
N ARG A 347 27.71 -32.94 -7.64
CA ARG A 347 28.46 -33.94 -8.40
C ARG A 347 28.86 -35.14 -7.52
N GLU A 348 29.33 -34.87 -6.30
CA GLU A 348 29.74 -35.91 -5.33
C GLU A 348 28.54 -36.80 -4.95
N SER A 349 27.33 -36.23 -4.76
CA SER A 349 26.11 -36.97 -4.46
C SER A 349 25.62 -37.87 -5.62
N ARG A 350 25.92 -37.53 -6.87
CA ARG A 350 25.62 -38.35 -8.03
C ARG A 350 26.63 -39.50 -8.22
N GLY A 351 27.89 -39.28 -7.87
CA GLY A 351 28.91 -40.32 -7.93
C GLY A 351 28.76 -41.44 -6.88
N GLY A 352 28.20 -41.13 -5.71
CA GLY A 352 27.92 -42.11 -4.65
C GLY A 352 26.75 -43.07 -4.97
N ARG A 353 25.78 -42.65 -5.80
CA ARG A 353 24.66 -43.50 -6.20
C ARG A 353 24.98 -44.48 -7.33
N ALA A 354 26.08 -44.27 -8.05
CA ALA A 354 26.49 -45.18 -9.15
C ALA A 354 27.32 -46.35 -8.63
N GLN A 355 27.66 -46.46 -7.36
CA GLN A 355 28.42 -47.58 -6.76
C GLN A 355 27.55 -48.56 -5.95
N ASP A 356 26.24 -48.24 -5.76
CA ASP A 356 25.34 -49.12 -5.02
C ASP A 356 24.43 -49.99 -5.93
N ASP A 357 24.58 -49.87 -7.26
CA ASP A 357 23.81 -50.61 -8.29
C ASP A 357 24.68 -51.61 -9.12
N GLU A 358 25.85 -52.07 -8.62
CA GLU A 358 26.57 -53.21 -9.20
C GLU A 358 26.50 -54.48 -8.34
#